data_26c2b07117dbbfe6792b3467f4344fff
#
_entry.id   26c2b07117dbbfe6792b3467f4344fff
#
_cell.length_a   1.000
_cell.length_b   1.000
_cell.length_c   1.000
_cell.angle_alpha   90.00
_cell.angle_beta   90.00
_cell.angle_gamma   90.00
#
_symmetry.space_group_name_H-M   'P 1'
#
loop_
_entity.id
_entity.type
_entity.pdbx_description
1 polymer ?
#
loop_
_entity_poly.entity_id
_entity_poly.type
_entity_poly.pdbx_seq_one_letter_code
_entity_poly.pdbx_strand_id
1 'polypeptide(L)'
;MSRALVLRPSAKINLTLQVGPRREDGFHDVRTLMQSIAISDTLTVSPRPGPFALLSRSPGVPDDRSNLVWRAAELMWRAIGRTGDPRDAHIRLDKQIPVSAGLGGGSADAAAALVGLNQVWEGRRSRRDLMTIAAGLGSDVPFFLQGGTAIGLGRGDELYPVDDVLKFGVIVIKPSFGVATADAYRWLDEDRNGAAGGADGESSGGVRVSEVEVGWSTGPVRLLNDLQEPVGRRHPAIGEMVSGCIREGALGAAMTGSGSAVFGLFPDSVARRAAGRLKRPDWLVTLTRTLSRREAERRLGL
;
A
#
# COMPACT_ATOMS: atom_id res chain seq x y z
N MET A 1 17.97 -28.85 9.85
CA MET A 1 16.87 -28.40 8.95
C MET A 1 16.52 -26.98 9.33
N SER A 2 16.62 -26.02 8.41
CA SER A 2 16.24 -24.62 8.66
C SER A 2 14.73 -24.56 8.97
N ARG A 3 14.37 -23.79 9.99
CA ARG A 3 12.97 -23.63 10.46
C ARG A 3 12.18 -22.77 9.48
N ALA A 4 10.90 -23.07 9.29
CA ALA A 4 10.00 -22.20 8.55
C ALA A 4 9.95 -20.80 9.18
N LEU A 5 9.96 -19.74 8.34
CA LEU A 5 9.86 -18.34 8.75
C LEU A 5 8.43 -17.87 8.59
N VAL A 6 7.90 -17.20 9.60
CA VAL A 6 6.57 -16.58 9.53
C VAL A 6 6.73 -15.07 9.54
N LEU A 7 6.35 -14.44 8.44
CA LEU A 7 6.42 -13.02 8.23
C LEU A 7 5.00 -12.45 8.16
N ARG A 8 4.83 -11.21 8.64
CA ARG A 8 3.53 -10.54 8.69
C ARG A 8 3.59 -9.18 7.99
N PRO A 9 3.63 -9.15 6.66
CA PRO A 9 3.62 -7.91 5.92
C PRO A 9 2.38 -7.08 6.24
N SER A 10 2.60 -5.82 6.57
CA SER A 10 1.54 -4.89 6.98
C SER A 10 1.03 -4.10 5.78
N ALA A 11 -0.24 -3.72 5.77
CA ALA A 11 -0.81 -2.82 4.77
C ALA A 11 -0.26 -1.38 4.91
N LYS A 12 -0.54 -0.54 3.91
CA LYS A 12 -0.30 0.91 3.94
C LYS A 12 -1.58 1.68 3.68
N ILE A 13 -1.59 2.94 4.08
CA ILE A 13 -2.50 3.98 3.60
C ILE A 13 -1.68 5.15 3.04
N ASN A 14 -2.27 5.92 2.12
CA ASN A 14 -1.70 7.19 1.67
C ASN A 14 -2.39 8.30 2.45
N LEU A 15 -1.66 8.94 3.35
CA LEU A 15 -2.14 10.12 4.08
C LEU A 15 -2.29 11.30 3.14
N THR A 16 -1.35 11.43 2.19
CA THR A 16 -1.47 12.31 1.04
C THR A 16 -1.09 11.54 -0.23
N LEU A 17 -1.73 11.87 -1.34
CA LEU A 17 -1.37 11.41 -2.67
C LEU A 17 -1.68 12.53 -3.66
N GLN A 18 -0.62 13.20 -4.11
CA GLN A 18 -0.67 14.21 -5.15
C GLN A 18 -0.13 13.58 -6.45
N VAL A 19 -0.85 13.80 -7.53
CA VAL A 19 -0.50 13.26 -8.84
C VAL A 19 -0.10 14.42 -9.75
N GLY A 20 1.14 14.42 -10.20
CA GLY A 20 1.69 15.37 -11.14
C GLY A 20 1.34 15.04 -12.60
N PRO A 21 2.06 15.68 -13.53
CA PRO A 21 1.88 15.42 -14.96
C PRO A 21 2.26 13.97 -15.31
N ARG A 22 1.74 13.53 -16.46
CA ARG A 22 2.13 12.25 -17.05
C ARG A 22 3.55 12.34 -17.60
N ARG A 23 4.37 11.35 -17.30
CA ARG A 23 5.76 11.23 -17.73
C ARG A 23 5.85 10.59 -19.12
N GLU A 24 7.00 10.69 -19.75
CA GLU A 24 7.29 10.04 -21.04
C GLU A 24 7.22 8.50 -20.95
N ASP A 25 7.54 7.92 -19.77
CA ASP A 25 7.45 6.49 -19.51
C ASP A 25 6.00 5.98 -19.29
N GLY A 26 5.01 6.86 -19.41
CA GLY A 26 3.59 6.56 -19.29
C GLY A 26 3.05 6.56 -17.85
N PHE A 27 3.92 6.69 -16.85
CA PHE A 27 3.54 6.89 -15.44
C PHE A 27 3.28 8.38 -15.15
N HIS A 28 2.80 8.67 -13.93
CA HIS A 28 2.71 10.03 -13.41
C HIS A 28 3.78 10.27 -12.37
N ASP A 29 4.27 11.49 -12.28
CA ASP A 29 4.99 11.91 -11.08
C ASP A 29 4.00 11.94 -9.93
N VAL A 30 4.38 11.34 -8.81
CA VAL A 30 3.57 11.35 -7.61
C VAL A 30 4.38 11.89 -6.42
N ARG A 31 3.65 12.54 -5.51
CA ARG A 31 4.14 12.87 -4.18
C ARG A 31 3.15 12.29 -3.18
N THR A 32 3.63 11.39 -2.35
CA THR A 32 2.76 10.70 -1.40
C THR A 32 3.39 10.63 -0.03
N LEU A 33 2.57 10.76 1.02
CA LEU A 33 2.94 10.42 2.38
C LEU A 33 2.25 9.10 2.72
N MET A 34 3.05 8.05 2.86
CA MET A 34 2.57 6.71 3.15
C MET A 34 2.75 6.37 4.62
N GLN A 35 1.80 5.59 5.17
CA GLN A 35 1.78 5.15 6.55
C GLN A 35 1.45 3.66 6.64
N SER A 36 2.29 2.90 7.35
CA SER A 36 2.02 1.50 7.67
C SER A 36 0.88 1.36 8.68
N ILE A 37 -0.02 0.38 8.47
CA ILE A 37 -1.13 0.06 9.37
C ILE A 37 -1.13 -1.41 9.75
N ALA A 38 -1.79 -1.77 10.87
CA ALA A 38 -1.65 -3.08 11.50
C ALA A 38 -2.41 -4.23 10.82
N ILE A 39 -3.21 -3.98 9.76
CA ILE A 39 -3.76 -5.06 8.92
C ILE A 39 -2.58 -5.77 8.23
N SER A 40 -2.51 -7.09 8.33
CA SER A 40 -1.35 -7.84 7.82
C SER A 40 -1.78 -9.16 7.22
N ASP A 41 -1.13 -9.55 6.14
CA ASP A 41 -1.14 -10.91 5.64
C ASP A 41 -0.18 -11.79 6.45
N THR A 42 -0.16 -13.07 6.18
CA THR A 42 0.82 -13.99 6.77
C THR A 42 1.49 -14.77 5.65
N LEU A 43 2.81 -14.63 5.56
CA LEU A 43 3.66 -15.46 4.70
C LEU A 43 4.43 -16.46 5.54
N THR A 44 4.29 -17.74 5.21
CA THR A 44 5.14 -18.79 5.77
C THR A 44 6.10 -19.25 4.68
N VAL A 45 7.40 -18.93 4.85
CA VAL A 45 8.46 -19.32 3.92
C VAL A 45 9.19 -20.53 4.51
N SER A 46 9.16 -21.65 3.79
CA SER A 46 9.73 -22.91 4.25
C SER A 46 10.80 -23.38 3.29
N PRO A 47 12.01 -23.75 3.76
CA PRO A 47 12.98 -24.47 2.96
C PRO A 47 12.39 -25.85 2.62
N ARG A 48 12.32 -26.16 1.34
CA ARG A 48 11.79 -27.44 0.85
C ARG A 48 12.45 -27.79 -0.48
N PRO A 49 13.18 -28.94 -0.57
CA PRO A 49 13.80 -29.38 -1.82
C PRO A 49 12.76 -29.50 -2.95
N GLY A 50 13.15 -29.13 -4.17
CA GLY A 50 12.32 -29.23 -5.36
C GLY A 50 11.95 -27.89 -5.96
N PRO A 51 11.04 -27.84 -6.95
CA PRO A 51 10.58 -26.60 -7.56
C PRO A 51 10.00 -25.63 -6.53
N PHE A 52 10.18 -24.33 -6.76
CA PHE A 52 9.50 -23.29 -5.98
C PHE A 52 7.98 -23.43 -6.11
N ALA A 53 7.26 -23.25 -5.01
CA ALA A 53 5.81 -23.23 -5.01
C ALA A 53 5.27 -22.09 -4.15
N LEU A 54 4.26 -21.40 -4.68
CA LEU A 54 3.41 -20.49 -3.95
C LEU A 54 2.05 -21.15 -3.74
N LEU A 55 1.55 -21.14 -2.52
CA LEU A 55 0.25 -21.69 -2.15
C LEU A 55 -0.61 -20.56 -1.55
N SER A 56 -1.65 -20.16 -2.24
CA SER A 56 -2.68 -19.26 -1.71
C SER A 56 -4.03 -19.97 -1.72
N ARG A 57 -4.78 -19.84 -0.61
CA ARG A 57 -6.16 -20.34 -0.52
C ARG A 57 -7.18 -19.19 -0.61
N SER A 58 -6.70 -17.97 -0.81
CA SER A 58 -7.55 -16.79 -0.83
C SER A 58 -8.17 -16.61 -2.22
N PRO A 59 -9.49 -16.45 -2.34
CA PRO A 59 -10.14 -16.24 -3.62
C PRO A 59 -9.56 -15.03 -4.38
N GLY A 60 -9.34 -15.17 -5.68
CA GLY A 60 -8.82 -14.10 -6.55
C GLY A 60 -7.33 -13.78 -6.39
N VAL A 61 -6.59 -14.58 -5.63
CA VAL A 61 -5.13 -14.45 -5.49
C VAL A 61 -4.46 -15.58 -6.27
N PRO A 62 -3.78 -15.28 -7.39
CA PRO A 62 -3.10 -16.29 -8.19
C PRO A 62 -1.93 -16.91 -7.40
N ASP A 63 -1.63 -18.17 -7.66
CA ASP A 63 -0.50 -18.91 -7.11
C ASP A 63 0.59 -19.23 -8.15
N ASP A 64 0.54 -18.52 -9.28
CA ASP A 64 1.43 -18.64 -10.41
C ASP A 64 2.34 -17.41 -10.62
N ARG A 65 3.02 -17.33 -11.76
CA ARG A 65 3.96 -16.24 -12.13
C ARG A 65 3.34 -14.87 -12.27
N SER A 66 2.01 -14.76 -12.31
CA SER A 66 1.31 -13.48 -12.30
C SER A 66 1.32 -12.81 -10.91
N ASN A 67 1.54 -13.58 -9.86
CA ASN A 67 1.65 -13.08 -8.50
C ASN A 67 3.00 -12.41 -8.24
N LEU A 68 3.01 -11.24 -7.58
CA LEU A 68 4.24 -10.51 -7.24
C LEU A 68 5.17 -11.31 -6.32
N VAL A 69 4.65 -12.22 -5.49
CA VAL A 69 5.45 -13.13 -4.65
C VAL A 69 6.28 -14.10 -5.52
N TRP A 70 5.68 -14.60 -6.60
CA TRP A 70 6.41 -15.45 -7.55
C TRP A 70 7.51 -14.66 -8.26
N ARG A 71 7.17 -13.46 -8.74
CA ARG A 71 8.15 -12.56 -9.38
C ARG A 71 9.27 -12.16 -8.42
N ALA A 72 8.95 -11.95 -7.14
CA ALA A 72 9.95 -11.70 -6.10
C ALA A 72 10.92 -12.90 -5.94
N ALA A 73 10.40 -14.13 -5.99
CA ALA A 73 11.23 -15.32 -5.96
C ALA A 73 12.17 -15.41 -7.17
N GLU A 74 11.69 -15.13 -8.39
CA GLU A 74 12.52 -15.11 -9.60
C GLU A 74 13.64 -14.07 -9.52
N LEU A 75 13.32 -12.84 -9.11
CA LEU A 75 14.31 -11.78 -9.01
C LEU A 75 15.34 -12.06 -7.91
N MET A 76 14.89 -12.56 -6.76
CA MET A 76 15.78 -12.94 -5.66
C MET A 76 16.71 -14.09 -6.05
N TRP A 77 16.19 -15.11 -6.78
CA TRP A 77 16.96 -16.25 -7.28
C TRP A 77 18.12 -15.81 -8.18
N ARG A 78 17.82 -14.92 -9.14
CA ARG A 78 18.85 -14.31 -10.01
C ARG A 78 19.82 -13.44 -9.24
N ALA A 79 19.32 -12.62 -8.30
CA ALA A 79 20.15 -11.70 -7.53
C ALA A 79 21.19 -12.43 -6.67
N ILE A 80 20.95 -13.68 -6.26
CA ILE A 80 21.92 -14.51 -5.52
C ILE A 80 22.83 -15.34 -6.45
N GLY A 81 22.82 -15.04 -7.76
CA GLY A 81 23.70 -15.67 -8.76
C GLY A 81 23.22 -17.04 -9.25
N ARG A 82 21.95 -17.40 -9.02
CA ARG A 82 21.41 -18.68 -9.49
C ARG A 82 20.69 -18.51 -10.82
N THR A 83 20.67 -19.57 -11.63
CA THR A 83 20.08 -19.61 -12.98
C THR A 83 18.87 -20.55 -13.01
N GLY A 84 18.07 -20.45 -14.07
CA GLY A 84 16.84 -21.24 -14.22
C GLY A 84 15.73 -20.79 -13.29
N ASP A 85 14.73 -21.64 -13.14
CA ASP A 85 13.59 -21.40 -12.27
C ASP A 85 13.96 -21.50 -10.77
N PRO A 86 13.33 -20.69 -9.90
CA PRO A 86 13.54 -20.78 -8.46
C PRO A 86 13.16 -22.16 -7.93
N ARG A 87 13.86 -22.59 -6.89
CA ARG A 87 13.65 -23.88 -6.24
C ARG A 87 14.04 -23.85 -4.77
N ASP A 88 13.78 -24.95 -4.09
CA ASP A 88 14.21 -25.23 -2.72
C ASP A 88 13.56 -24.29 -1.67
N ALA A 89 12.38 -23.73 -2.02
CA ALA A 89 11.54 -22.98 -1.09
C ALA A 89 10.07 -23.11 -1.46
N HIS A 90 9.21 -23.14 -0.45
CA HIS A 90 7.76 -23.02 -0.58
C HIS A 90 7.26 -21.84 0.23
N ILE A 91 6.32 -21.07 -0.34
CA ILE A 91 5.63 -19.98 0.35
C ILE A 91 4.15 -20.31 0.47
N ARG A 92 3.61 -20.25 1.70
CA ARG A 92 2.18 -20.22 1.93
C ARG A 92 1.77 -18.79 2.25
N LEU A 93 0.76 -18.28 1.54
CA LEU A 93 0.20 -16.95 1.67
C LEU A 93 -1.24 -17.02 2.18
N ASP A 94 -1.47 -16.47 3.37
CA ASP A 94 -2.79 -16.31 3.98
C ASP A 94 -3.15 -14.82 4.01
N LYS A 95 -4.13 -14.39 3.17
CA LYS A 95 -4.52 -12.98 2.99
C LYS A 95 -5.51 -12.49 4.05
N GLN A 96 -5.23 -11.31 4.60
CA GLN A 96 -6.10 -10.53 5.47
C GLN A 96 -6.24 -9.08 4.94
N ILE A 97 -5.25 -8.60 4.18
CA ILE A 97 -5.31 -7.29 3.53
C ILE A 97 -6.28 -7.41 2.35
N PRO A 98 -7.35 -6.62 2.32
CA PRO A 98 -8.31 -6.64 1.22
C PRO A 98 -7.65 -6.43 -0.15
N VAL A 99 -8.01 -7.28 -1.11
CA VAL A 99 -7.46 -7.23 -2.48
C VAL A 99 -8.09 -6.08 -3.26
N SER A 100 -7.33 -5.44 -4.16
CA SER A 100 -7.78 -4.33 -5.03
C SER A 100 -8.42 -3.17 -4.25
N ALA A 101 -7.78 -2.79 -3.14
CA ALA A 101 -8.28 -1.80 -2.19
C ALA A 101 -7.39 -0.55 -2.03
N GLY A 102 -6.28 -0.43 -2.77
CA GLY A 102 -5.32 0.67 -2.60
C GLY A 102 -4.43 0.55 -1.34
N LEU A 103 -4.45 -0.62 -0.66
CA LEU A 103 -3.75 -0.90 0.60
C LEU A 103 -2.34 -1.50 0.40
N GLY A 104 -1.92 -1.76 -0.82
CA GLY A 104 -0.60 -2.28 -1.16
C GLY A 104 -0.33 -3.73 -0.79
N GLY A 105 -1.38 -4.56 -0.54
CA GLY A 105 -1.22 -5.93 -0.03
C GLY A 105 -0.31 -6.82 -0.87
N GLY A 106 -0.45 -6.82 -2.20
CA GLY A 106 0.43 -7.63 -3.08
C GLY A 106 1.89 -7.18 -3.04
N SER A 107 2.14 -5.86 -2.93
CA SER A 107 3.48 -5.31 -2.78
C SER A 107 4.09 -5.63 -1.41
N ALA A 108 3.25 -5.63 -0.36
CA ALA A 108 3.66 -6.05 0.98
C ALA A 108 4.09 -7.52 1.00
N ASP A 109 3.32 -8.40 0.36
CA ASP A 109 3.64 -9.83 0.22
C ASP A 109 4.94 -10.04 -0.55
N ALA A 110 5.15 -9.31 -1.64
CA ALA A 110 6.39 -9.38 -2.41
C ALA A 110 7.61 -8.95 -1.59
N ALA A 111 7.51 -7.87 -0.81
CA ALA A 111 8.56 -7.42 0.09
C ALA A 111 8.87 -8.48 1.15
N ALA A 112 7.85 -9.08 1.76
CA ALA A 112 8.02 -10.18 2.72
C ALA A 112 8.66 -11.41 2.08
N ALA A 113 8.30 -11.74 0.83
CA ALA A 113 8.90 -12.83 0.09
C ALA A 113 10.40 -12.60 -0.15
N LEU A 114 10.80 -11.37 -0.53
CA LEU A 114 12.23 -11.02 -0.68
C LEU A 114 13.00 -11.25 0.62
N VAL A 115 12.47 -10.79 1.77
CA VAL A 115 13.12 -10.95 3.07
C VAL A 115 13.21 -12.43 3.45
N GLY A 116 12.11 -13.17 3.35
CA GLY A 116 12.05 -14.58 3.74
C GLY A 116 12.93 -15.47 2.85
N LEU A 117 12.92 -15.24 1.53
CA LEU A 117 13.75 -16.00 0.58
C LEU A 117 15.23 -15.66 0.71
N ASN A 118 15.58 -14.39 1.02
CA ASN A 118 16.94 -14.03 1.33
C ASN A 118 17.52 -14.83 2.51
N GLN A 119 16.69 -15.10 3.52
CA GLN A 119 17.09 -15.94 4.67
C GLN A 119 17.13 -17.43 4.32
N VAL A 120 16.06 -17.95 3.70
CA VAL A 120 15.94 -19.39 3.37
C VAL A 120 16.99 -19.84 2.35
N TRP A 121 17.31 -19.02 1.38
CA TRP A 121 18.33 -19.31 0.37
C TRP A 121 19.75 -18.87 0.77
N GLU A 122 19.92 -18.34 1.99
CA GLU A 122 21.20 -17.81 2.50
C GLU A 122 21.82 -16.78 1.55
N GLY A 123 20.97 -15.95 0.95
CA GLY A 123 21.34 -15.00 -0.09
C GLY A 123 22.24 -13.86 0.39
N ARG A 124 22.24 -13.59 1.71
CA ARG A 124 23.07 -12.56 2.38
C ARG A 124 23.00 -11.17 1.72
N ARG A 125 21.89 -10.86 1.06
CA ARG A 125 21.65 -9.55 0.47
C ARG A 125 21.38 -8.54 1.57
N SER A 126 22.04 -7.38 1.46
CA SER A 126 21.81 -6.26 2.37
C SER A 126 20.40 -5.67 2.17
N ARG A 127 19.93 -4.88 3.14
CA ARG A 127 18.67 -4.14 2.99
C ARG A 127 18.67 -3.26 1.74
N ARG A 128 19.80 -2.63 1.42
CA ARG A 128 19.98 -1.82 0.21
C ARG A 128 19.77 -2.64 -1.06
N ASP A 129 20.35 -3.85 -1.11
CA ASP A 129 20.16 -4.75 -2.27
C ASP A 129 18.69 -5.15 -2.40
N LEU A 130 18.04 -5.49 -1.28
CA LEU A 130 16.61 -5.83 -1.27
C LEU A 130 15.75 -4.66 -1.74
N MET A 131 16.07 -3.41 -1.37
CA MET A 131 15.38 -2.21 -1.85
C MET A 131 15.50 -2.06 -3.37
N THR A 132 16.70 -2.31 -3.93
CA THR A 132 16.92 -2.28 -5.38
C THR A 132 16.09 -3.34 -6.10
N ILE A 133 16.06 -4.57 -5.59
CA ILE A 133 15.24 -5.66 -6.15
C ILE A 133 13.75 -5.33 -6.06
N ALA A 134 13.31 -4.77 -4.92
CA ALA A 134 11.94 -4.37 -4.66
C ALA A 134 11.42 -3.31 -5.65
N ALA A 135 12.24 -2.30 -6.00
CA ALA A 135 11.90 -1.28 -6.98
C ALA A 135 11.63 -1.87 -8.38
N GLY A 136 12.29 -2.98 -8.73
CA GLY A 136 12.03 -3.72 -9.97
C GLY A 136 10.72 -4.51 -9.99
N LEU A 137 10.08 -4.72 -8.84
CA LEU A 137 8.79 -5.42 -8.72
C LEU A 137 7.60 -4.48 -8.84
N GLY A 138 7.71 -3.25 -8.32
CA GLY A 138 6.67 -2.25 -8.34
C GLY A 138 6.95 -1.10 -7.38
N SER A 139 6.38 0.07 -7.66
CA SER A 139 6.66 1.33 -6.96
C SER A 139 6.40 1.25 -5.44
N ASP A 140 5.37 0.55 -5.03
CA ASP A 140 5.01 0.42 -3.61
C ASP A 140 5.87 -0.60 -2.84
N VAL A 141 6.56 -1.55 -3.54
CA VAL A 141 7.26 -2.66 -2.86
C VAL A 141 8.37 -2.18 -1.92
N PRO A 142 9.21 -1.19 -2.30
CA PRO A 142 10.24 -0.66 -1.42
C PRO A 142 9.70 -0.09 -0.10
N PHE A 143 8.51 0.55 -0.12
CA PHE A 143 7.90 1.09 1.09
C PHE A 143 7.72 0.03 2.19
N PHE A 144 7.36 -1.20 1.83
CA PHE A 144 7.15 -2.26 2.80
C PHE A 144 8.44 -2.77 3.45
N LEU A 145 9.59 -2.63 2.78
CA LEU A 145 10.89 -2.85 3.40
C LEU A 145 11.29 -1.68 4.33
N GLN A 146 10.80 -0.46 4.04
CA GLN A 146 11.08 0.73 4.83
C GLN A 146 10.18 0.80 6.07
N GLY A 147 8.89 0.62 5.92
CA GLY A 147 7.89 0.69 6.99
C GLY A 147 7.72 2.07 7.62
N GLY A 148 6.81 2.16 8.60
CA GLY A 148 6.51 3.38 9.33
C GLY A 148 5.85 4.44 8.47
N THR A 149 6.35 5.69 8.56
CA THR A 149 5.93 6.83 7.74
C THR A 149 7.06 7.19 6.78
N ALA A 150 6.72 7.39 5.50
CA ALA A 150 7.69 7.81 4.48
C ALA A 150 7.04 8.66 3.40
N ILE A 151 7.80 9.65 2.91
CA ILE A 151 7.47 10.38 1.69
C ILE A 151 7.97 9.55 0.50
N GLY A 152 7.11 9.36 -0.49
CA GLY A 152 7.46 8.78 -1.79
C GLY A 152 7.39 9.85 -2.88
N LEU A 153 8.43 9.93 -3.71
CA LEU A 153 8.54 10.83 -4.85
C LEU A 153 8.73 10.04 -6.15
N GLY A 154 8.73 10.73 -7.27
CA GLY A 154 8.87 10.15 -8.60
C GLY A 154 7.66 9.27 -8.94
N ARG A 155 7.86 7.96 -9.10
CA ARG A 155 6.76 6.98 -9.22
C ARG A 155 6.21 6.52 -7.86
N GLY A 156 6.69 7.12 -6.75
CA GLY A 156 6.40 6.72 -5.38
C GLY A 156 7.44 5.76 -4.79
N ASP A 157 8.48 5.43 -5.52
CA ASP A 157 9.55 4.48 -5.15
C ASP A 157 10.82 5.16 -4.61
N GLU A 158 10.98 6.46 -4.80
CA GLU A 158 12.02 7.27 -4.15
C GLU A 158 11.58 7.63 -2.73
N LEU A 159 12.03 6.86 -1.76
CA LEU A 159 11.52 6.91 -0.39
C LEU A 159 12.41 7.73 0.55
N TYR A 160 11.77 8.65 1.25
CA TYR A 160 12.39 9.46 2.29
C TYR A 160 11.66 9.19 3.62
N PRO A 161 12.29 8.41 4.52
CA PRO A 161 11.68 8.12 5.82
C PRO A 161 11.57 9.42 6.63
N VAL A 162 10.40 9.60 7.26
CA VAL A 162 10.14 10.71 8.18
C VAL A 162 9.82 10.17 9.57
N ASP A 163 9.67 11.04 10.56
CA ASP A 163 9.26 10.65 11.89
C ASP A 163 7.92 9.92 11.86
N ASP A 164 7.80 8.91 12.71
CA ASP A 164 6.56 8.14 12.80
C ASP A 164 5.41 9.05 13.26
N VAL A 165 4.27 8.95 12.58
CA VAL A 165 3.06 9.64 13.03
C VAL A 165 2.61 9.10 14.39
N LEU A 166 1.87 9.92 15.13
CA LEU A 166 1.23 9.50 16.38
C LEU A 166 0.37 8.25 16.19
N LYS A 167 0.16 7.50 17.27
CA LYS A 167 -0.74 6.34 17.23
C LYS A 167 -2.18 6.82 17.05
N PHE A 168 -2.80 6.40 15.97
CA PHE A 168 -4.20 6.60 15.67
C PHE A 168 -4.92 5.27 15.54
N GLY A 169 -6.15 5.19 16.01
CA GLY A 169 -7.09 4.20 15.55
C GLY A 169 -7.38 4.47 14.07
N VAL A 170 -7.35 3.43 13.24
CA VAL A 170 -7.65 3.53 11.82
C VAL A 170 -8.83 2.63 11.51
N ILE A 171 -9.86 3.16 10.87
CA ILE A 171 -10.94 2.35 10.31
C ILE A 171 -10.75 2.34 8.80
N VAL A 172 -10.62 1.15 8.23
CA VAL A 172 -10.59 0.92 6.79
C VAL A 172 -11.93 0.38 6.36
N ILE A 173 -12.54 1.02 5.37
CA ILE A 173 -13.81 0.58 4.75
C ILE A 173 -13.51 0.22 3.31
N LYS A 174 -13.74 -1.05 2.93
CA LYS A 174 -13.63 -1.52 1.55
C LYS A 174 -15.03 -1.86 1.03
N PRO A 175 -15.50 -1.20 -0.04
CA PRO A 175 -16.78 -1.54 -0.67
C PRO A 175 -16.68 -2.87 -1.43
N SER A 176 -17.80 -3.40 -1.89
CA SER A 176 -17.85 -4.66 -2.64
C SER A 176 -17.14 -4.62 -4.00
N PHE A 177 -16.95 -3.42 -4.57
CA PHE A 177 -16.24 -3.24 -5.85
C PHE A 177 -14.74 -2.94 -5.62
N GLY A 178 -13.94 -3.15 -6.68
CA GLY A 178 -12.54 -2.71 -6.77
C GLY A 178 -12.40 -1.61 -7.83
N VAL A 179 -11.29 -0.88 -7.80
CA VAL A 179 -10.89 0.06 -8.84
C VAL A 179 -9.52 -0.36 -9.37
N ALA A 180 -9.40 -0.53 -10.68
CA ALA A 180 -8.10 -0.78 -11.30
C ALA A 180 -7.26 0.51 -11.24
N THR A 181 -6.00 0.40 -10.86
CA THR A 181 -5.11 1.57 -10.76
C THR A 181 -5.06 2.36 -12.06
N ALA A 182 -4.95 1.68 -13.19
CA ALA A 182 -4.94 2.32 -14.51
C ALA A 182 -6.21 3.14 -14.80
N ASP A 183 -7.38 2.68 -14.35
CA ASP A 183 -8.64 3.40 -14.52
C ASP A 183 -8.67 4.67 -13.70
N ALA A 184 -8.24 4.63 -12.43
CA ALA A 184 -8.22 5.80 -11.56
C ALA A 184 -7.35 6.94 -12.15
N TYR A 185 -6.15 6.61 -12.65
CA TYR A 185 -5.27 7.57 -13.30
C TYR A 185 -5.83 8.08 -14.63
N ARG A 186 -6.40 7.19 -15.46
CA ARG A 186 -7.06 7.58 -16.71
C ARG A 186 -8.22 8.55 -16.46
N TRP A 187 -9.05 8.29 -15.44
CA TRP A 187 -10.15 9.18 -15.08
C TRP A 187 -9.67 10.55 -14.59
N LEU A 188 -8.54 10.60 -13.86
CA LEU A 188 -7.92 11.88 -13.49
C LEU A 188 -7.47 12.67 -14.72
N ASP A 189 -6.83 11.99 -15.70
CA ASP A 189 -6.39 12.62 -16.94
C ASP A 189 -7.58 13.14 -17.77
N GLU A 190 -8.65 12.35 -17.91
CA GLU A 190 -9.89 12.74 -18.57
C GLU A 190 -10.52 13.99 -17.92
N ASP A 191 -10.61 14.02 -16.59
CA ASP A 191 -11.19 15.11 -15.84
C ASP A 191 -10.35 16.40 -15.96
N ARG A 192 -9.01 16.29 -15.96
CA ARG A 192 -8.10 17.44 -16.16
C ARG A 192 -8.17 18.00 -17.57
N ASN A 193 -8.21 17.13 -18.58
CA ASN A 193 -8.32 17.56 -19.97
C ASN A 193 -9.69 18.19 -20.28
N GLY A 194 -10.77 17.67 -19.68
CA GLY A 194 -12.10 18.26 -19.81
C GLY A 194 -12.21 19.65 -19.17
N ALA A 195 -11.51 19.89 -18.08
CA ALA A 195 -11.45 21.19 -17.41
C ALA A 195 -10.61 22.23 -18.19
N ALA A 196 -9.55 21.78 -18.88
CA ALA A 196 -8.69 22.67 -19.69
C ALA A 196 -9.37 23.21 -20.96
N GLY A 197 -10.44 22.54 -21.45
CA GLY A 197 -11.24 23.02 -22.59
C GLY A 197 -12.23 24.14 -22.27
N GLY A 198 -12.31 24.63 -21.03
CA GLY A 198 -13.34 25.53 -20.54
C GLY A 198 -12.92 26.87 -19.93
N ALA A 199 -11.64 27.18 -19.78
CA ALA A 199 -11.22 28.50 -19.27
C ALA A 199 -9.73 28.77 -19.56
N ASP A 200 -9.44 29.95 -20.11
CA ASP A 200 -8.12 30.57 -20.08
C ASP A 200 -7.76 30.87 -18.61
N GLY A 201 -7.06 29.97 -17.96
CA GLY A 201 -6.63 30.11 -16.56
C GLY A 201 -5.35 29.34 -16.34
N GLU A 202 -4.27 30.07 -16.07
CA GLU A 202 -2.94 29.59 -15.72
C GLU A 202 -2.98 28.44 -14.69
N SER A 203 -3.01 27.20 -15.16
CA SER A 203 -2.70 26.06 -14.30
C SER A 203 -1.20 25.76 -14.39
N SER A 204 -0.39 26.56 -13.69
CA SER A 204 0.98 26.18 -13.36
C SER A 204 0.93 24.98 -12.41
N GLY A 205 0.73 23.79 -12.97
CA GLY A 205 0.66 22.52 -12.24
C GLY A 205 2.02 22.03 -11.74
N GLY A 206 2.84 22.92 -11.20
CA GLY A 206 4.01 22.57 -10.43
C GLY A 206 3.58 22.08 -9.06
N VAL A 207 3.91 20.85 -8.70
CA VAL A 207 3.76 20.34 -7.34
C VAL A 207 4.57 21.24 -6.40
N ARG A 208 3.89 22.13 -5.65
CA ARG A 208 4.58 22.98 -4.69
C ARG A 208 5.04 22.13 -3.51
N VAL A 209 6.37 22.04 -3.37
CA VAL A 209 7.05 21.27 -2.31
C VAL A 209 6.76 21.82 -0.90
N SER A 210 6.21 23.03 -0.77
CA SER A 210 6.11 23.79 0.47
C SER A 210 4.89 23.50 1.37
N GLU A 211 3.96 22.65 0.99
CA GLU A 211 2.70 22.47 1.73
C GLU A 211 2.50 21.09 2.37
N VAL A 212 3.56 20.39 2.71
CA VAL A 212 3.45 19.27 3.67
C VAL A 212 3.74 19.83 5.06
N GLU A 213 2.80 20.53 5.62
CA GLU A 213 2.77 20.75 7.06
C GLU A 213 2.42 19.41 7.74
N VAL A 214 3.44 18.69 8.14
CA VAL A 214 3.32 17.54 9.07
C VAL A 214 3.20 18.09 10.49
N GLY A 215 2.15 18.88 10.72
CA GLY A 215 1.80 19.36 12.05
C GLY A 215 0.77 18.43 12.70
N TRP A 216 1.21 17.31 13.25
CA TRP A 216 0.35 16.29 13.84
C TRP A 216 -0.08 16.55 15.29
N SER A 217 0.23 17.70 15.88
CA SER A 217 0.12 17.83 17.33
C SER A 217 -1.24 18.27 17.87
N THR A 218 -2.09 19.03 17.17
CA THR A 218 -3.31 19.57 17.81
C THR A 218 -4.46 19.98 16.86
N GLY A 219 -4.44 19.67 15.56
CA GLY A 219 -5.46 20.13 14.61
C GLY A 219 -6.02 19.02 13.71
N PRO A 220 -7.04 19.33 12.90
CA PRO A 220 -7.57 18.36 11.94
C PRO A 220 -6.49 17.98 10.93
N VAL A 221 -6.30 16.67 10.78
CA VAL A 221 -5.32 16.09 9.83
C VAL A 221 -5.80 16.33 8.41
N ARG A 222 -5.07 17.12 7.64
CA ARG A 222 -5.39 17.36 6.24
C ARG A 222 -4.94 16.16 5.41
N LEU A 223 -5.89 15.32 5.01
CA LEU A 223 -5.69 14.20 4.09
C LEU A 223 -6.02 14.65 2.67
N LEU A 224 -5.24 14.20 1.70
CA LEU A 224 -5.41 14.56 0.30
C LEU A 224 -5.18 13.34 -0.59
N ASN A 225 -6.05 13.13 -1.56
CA ASN A 225 -5.86 12.13 -2.61
C ASN A 225 -6.47 12.64 -3.91
N ASP A 226 -5.62 13.01 -4.88
CA ASP A 226 -6.04 13.55 -6.16
C ASP A 226 -6.89 12.56 -6.98
N LEU A 227 -6.76 11.25 -6.73
CA LEU A 227 -7.58 10.22 -7.38
C LEU A 227 -8.97 10.08 -6.76
N GLN A 228 -9.20 10.65 -5.56
CA GLN A 228 -10.47 10.46 -4.85
C GLN A 228 -11.66 11.09 -5.58
N GLU A 229 -11.51 12.28 -6.12
CA GLU A 229 -12.61 12.96 -6.82
C GLU A 229 -12.97 12.26 -8.14
N PRO A 230 -12.02 11.95 -9.06
CA PRO A 230 -12.31 11.19 -10.27
C PRO A 230 -12.97 9.83 -10.02
N VAL A 231 -12.50 9.10 -9.01
CA VAL A 231 -13.08 7.82 -8.61
C VAL A 231 -14.46 8.02 -7.97
N GLY A 232 -14.61 9.03 -7.09
CA GLY A 232 -15.85 9.33 -6.39
C GLY A 232 -16.99 9.74 -7.32
N ARG A 233 -16.70 10.46 -8.43
CA ARG A 233 -17.71 10.79 -9.46
C ARG A 233 -18.30 9.54 -10.12
N ARG A 234 -17.48 8.49 -10.29
CA ARG A 234 -17.89 7.23 -10.91
C ARG A 234 -18.43 6.22 -9.89
N HIS A 235 -18.03 6.38 -8.64
CA HIS A 235 -18.41 5.52 -7.51
C HIS A 235 -18.83 6.37 -6.30
N PRO A 236 -20.06 6.89 -6.24
CA PRO A 236 -20.52 7.78 -5.16
C PRO A 236 -20.34 7.22 -3.74
N ALA A 237 -20.32 5.90 -3.58
CA ALA A 237 -20.05 5.24 -2.32
C ALA A 237 -18.72 5.68 -1.64
N ILE A 238 -17.74 6.16 -2.43
CA ILE A 238 -16.48 6.71 -1.88
C ILE A 238 -16.79 7.93 -1.01
N GLY A 239 -17.58 8.87 -1.53
CA GLY A 239 -18.00 10.08 -0.80
C GLY A 239 -18.84 9.74 0.44
N GLU A 240 -19.71 8.73 0.34
CA GLU A 240 -20.51 8.27 1.48
C GLU A 240 -19.66 7.68 2.61
N MET A 241 -18.63 6.88 2.26
CA MET A 241 -17.70 6.29 3.23
C MET A 241 -16.88 7.38 3.93
N VAL A 242 -16.33 8.35 3.17
CA VAL A 242 -15.58 9.49 3.72
C VAL A 242 -16.46 10.30 4.68
N SER A 243 -17.65 10.70 4.22
CA SER A 243 -18.62 11.46 5.03
C SER A 243 -19.06 10.67 6.25
N GLY A 244 -19.24 9.34 6.13
CA GLY A 244 -19.54 8.44 7.22
C GLY A 244 -18.48 8.45 8.30
N CYS A 245 -17.19 8.34 7.93
CA CYS A 245 -16.07 8.41 8.88
C CYS A 245 -16.07 9.75 9.64
N ILE A 246 -16.25 10.86 8.93
CA ILE A 246 -16.28 12.21 9.55
C ILE A 246 -17.43 12.33 10.54
N ARG A 247 -18.65 11.90 10.17
CA ARG A 247 -19.82 11.92 11.08
C ARG A 247 -19.61 11.10 12.34
N GLU A 248 -18.86 10.00 12.25
CA GLU A 248 -18.55 9.14 13.40
C GLU A 248 -17.33 9.61 14.20
N GLY A 249 -16.79 10.80 13.89
CA GLY A 249 -15.75 11.47 14.68
C GLY A 249 -14.32 11.18 14.23
N ALA A 250 -14.11 10.85 12.95
CA ALA A 250 -12.77 10.81 12.40
C ALA A 250 -12.14 12.22 12.39
N LEU A 251 -10.87 12.32 12.73
CA LEU A 251 -10.04 13.52 12.59
C LEU A 251 -9.81 13.89 11.12
N GLY A 252 -9.84 12.91 10.25
CA GLY A 252 -9.77 13.01 8.80
C GLY A 252 -10.13 11.67 8.17
N ALA A 253 -10.65 11.71 6.94
CA ALA A 253 -10.95 10.51 6.15
C ALA A 253 -10.67 10.76 4.68
N ALA A 254 -10.14 9.75 3.98
CA ALA A 254 -9.84 9.82 2.57
C ALA A 254 -9.81 8.42 1.93
N MET A 255 -9.90 8.37 0.61
CA MET A 255 -9.57 7.19 -0.17
C MET A 255 -8.05 6.93 -0.13
N THR A 256 -7.63 5.67 -0.08
CA THR A 256 -6.21 5.32 -0.12
C THR A 256 -5.79 4.79 -1.49
N GLY A 257 -4.63 5.25 -1.97
CA GLY A 257 -4.12 4.87 -3.29
C GLY A 257 -5.13 5.18 -4.40
N SER A 258 -5.26 4.27 -5.35
CA SER A 258 -6.26 4.33 -6.42
C SER A 258 -7.66 3.89 -5.98
N GLY A 259 -7.85 3.57 -4.71
CA GLY A 259 -9.10 3.02 -4.19
C GLY A 259 -9.16 1.50 -4.32
N SER A 260 -10.31 0.93 -4.03
CA SER A 260 -11.59 1.55 -3.62
C SER A 260 -11.73 1.79 -2.11
N ALA A 261 -10.74 1.39 -1.29
CA ALA A 261 -10.89 1.56 0.15
C ALA A 261 -10.75 3.02 0.59
N VAL A 262 -11.57 3.37 1.57
CA VAL A 262 -11.49 4.62 2.33
C VAL A 262 -10.96 4.30 3.73
N PHE A 263 -10.18 5.19 4.30
CA PHE A 263 -9.78 5.12 5.69
C PHE A 263 -10.17 6.37 6.45
N GLY A 264 -10.42 6.22 7.75
CA GLY A 264 -10.58 7.31 8.69
C GLY A 264 -9.56 7.19 9.81
N LEU A 265 -8.99 8.30 10.23
CA LEU A 265 -8.12 8.41 11.41
C LEU A 265 -8.95 8.83 12.61
N PHE A 266 -8.86 8.08 13.70
CA PHE A 266 -9.67 8.30 14.89
C PHE A 266 -8.81 8.37 16.15
N PRO A 267 -9.23 9.16 17.16
CA PRO A 267 -8.74 8.95 18.52
C PRO A 267 -9.07 7.53 18.98
N ASP A 268 -8.16 6.87 19.70
CA ASP A 268 -8.35 5.48 20.16
C ASP A 268 -9.66 5.29 20.95
N SER A 269 -10.07 6.30 21.72
CA SER A 269 -11.30 6.29 22.51
C SER A 269 -12.58 6.22 21.68
N VAL A 270 -12.53 6.65 20.41
CA VAL A 270 -13.71 6.74 19.52
C VAL A 270 -13.75 5.58 18.52
N ALA A 271 -12.59 5.13 18.06
CA ALA A 271 -12.43 4.22 16.94
C ALA A 271 -13.30 2.94 17.03
N ARG A 272 -13.33 2.27 18.16
CA ARG A 272 -14.11 1.02 18.33
C ARG A 272 -15.62 1.23 18.17
N ARG A 273 -16.16 2.31 18.73
CA ARG A 273 -17.60 2.64 18.61
C ARG A 273 -17.95 3.03 17.18
N ALA A 274 -17.10 3.86 16.56
CA ALA A 274 -17.27 4.30 15.18
C ALA A 274 -17.27 3.11 14.21
N ALA A 275 -16.35 2.15 14.37
CA ALA A 275 -16.31 0.94 13.55
C ALA A 275 -17.61 0.13 13.60
N GLY A 276 -18.25 0.06 14.76
CA GLY A 276 -19.55 -0.63 14.90
C GLY A 276 -20.68 0.06 14.13
N ARG A 277 -20.69 1.41 14.12
CA ARG A 277 -21.73 2.22 13.46
C ARG A 277 -21.56 2.35 11.96
N LEU A 278 -20.31 2.18 11.46
CA LEU A 278 -19.99 2.22 10.03
C LEU A 278 -20.28 0.92 9.29
N LYS A 279 -20.66 -0.16 9.99
CA LYS A 279 -20.98 -1.44 9.35
C LYS A 279 -22.22 -1.33 8.46
N ARG A 280 -22.09 -1.81 7.21
CA ARG A 280 -23.16 -1.98 6.22
C ARG A 280 -22.97 -3.31 5.48
N PRO A 281 -24.02 -3.88 4.89
CA PRO A 281 -23.92 -5.19 4.21
C PRO A 281 -22.89 -5.25 3.08
N ASP A 282 -22.68 -4.14 2.37
CA ASP A 282 -21.80 -3.97 1.23
C ASP A 282 -20.42 -3.39 1.57
N TRP A 283 -20.13 -3.15 2.86
CA TRP A 283 -18.89 -2.59 3.36
C TRP A 283 -18.13 -3.55 4.28
N LEU A 284 -16.93 -3.93 3.89
CA LEU A 284 -16.01 -4.59 4.80
C LEU A 284 -15.33 -3.52 5.67
N VAL A 285 -15.72 -3.44 6.94
CA VAL A 285 -15.18 -2.47 7.92
C VAL A 285 -14.16 -3.16 8.80
N THR A 286 -12.93 -2.68 8.77
CA THR A 286 -11.82 -3.21 9.56
C THR A 286 -11.26 -2.14 10.48
N LEU A 287 -11.30 -2.39 11.80
CA LEU A 287 -10.62 -1.56 12.80
C LEU A 287 -9.16 -1.99 12.92
N THR A 288 -8.26 -1.04 12.82
CA THR A 288 -6.81 -1.24 12.91
C THR A 288 -6.14 -0.01 13.57
N ARG A 289 -4.83 0.13 13.43
CA ARG A 289 -4.06 1.29 13.92
C ARG A 289 -2.85 1.56 13.04
N THR A 290 -2.28 2.75 13.16
CA THR A 290 -0.98 3.09 12.59
C THR A 290 0.13 2.24 13.25
N LEU A 291 1.21 1.98 12.51
CA LEU A 291 2.41 1.30 13.00
C LEU A 291 3.60 2.23 12.90
N SER A 292 4.46 2.20 13.91
CA SER A 292 5.80 2.78 13.81
C SER A 292 6.68 1.95 12.86
N ARG A 293 7.78 2.55 12.38
CA ARG A 293 8.78 1.86 11.56
C ARG A 293 9.29 0.60 12.24
N ARG A 294 9.68 0.71 13.49
CA ARG A 294 10.18 -0.41 14.28
C ARG A 294 9.16 -1.55 14.43
N GLU A 295 7.85 -1.24 14.51
CA GLU A 295 6.80 -2.26 14.57
C GLU A 295 6.64 -2.95 13.21
N ALA A 296 6.67 -2.19 12.10
CA ALA A 296 6.58 -2.73 10.76
C ALA A 296 7.78 -3.64 10.42
N GLU A 297 9.00 -3.20 10.73
CA GLU A 297 10.24 -3.96 10.54
C GLU A 297 10.20 -5.30 11.29
N ARG A 298 9.86 -5.29 12.59
CA ARG A 298 9.76 -6.53 13.38
C ARG A 298 8.78 -7.55 12.79
N ARG A 299 7.70 -7.09 12.15
CA ARG A 299 6.71 -7.96 11.49
C ARG A 299 7.27 -8.65 10.25
N LEU A 300 8.27 -8.05 9.61
CA LEU A 300 9.01 -8.63 8.49
C LEU A 300 10.28 -9.38 8.90
N GLY A 301 10.65 -9.40 10.19
CA GLY A 301 11.90 -10.02 10.63
C GLY A 301 13.15 -9.22 10.24
N LEU A 302 13.00 -7.89 10.12
CA LEU A 302 14.06 -6.91 9.85
C LEU A 302 14.57 -6.26 11.14
#